data_4eb70b0e8295e83d2e2bc094b0a51d0c
#
_entry.id   4eb70b0e8295e83d2e2bc094b0a51d0c
#
_cell.length_a   1.000
_cell.length_b   1.000
_cell.length_c   1.000
_cell.angle_alpha   90.00
_cell.angle_beta   90.00
_cell.angle_gamma   90.00
#
_symmetry.space_group_name_H-M   'P 1'
#
loop_
_entity.id
_entity.type
_entity.pdbx_description
1 polymer ?
#
loop_
_entity_poly.entity_id
_entity_poly.type
_entity_poly.pdbx_seq_one_letter_code
_entity_poly.pdbx_strand_id
1 'polypeptide(L)'
;LRQKIFQPLEVTTAPAGCPSKKMSVQKKVSLRAITGYTPAKLITGKRWYVEFYAFDPEKQNLHRKRVSVPPVKPQSLRKRHAADMAAEINAKLAKGWNPFLALTNPNSYVLFRDVCEKYFRYLYKLTEDGIMRIKTYNGYTSFLNVFSAWNDRQDRPVNYIYQLKSEVVSDFLDHIWMDEGKSARTRDNYLGWFRSFASWLMEKKYINEDFTAGMSNVQGKRKTEKNRTVIPKDVMLEIKEYCEKNNRHFLLACYIEYYCFIRPKEMCYIRIRDISVMHGTIAISAEVSKNRKSAVVTLPDCVVKLMLDLGVLASPGDWFLFSDGFIPGPKFHPAKHFGDFWTLKMKKALGLPAQYKFYSLKDTGITDLIRSNTDLLSVRDQARHHSLQMTDLYTPLESRVANESIRHHESYF
;
A
#
# COMPACT_ATOMS: atom_id res chain seq x y z
N LEU A 1 21.70 12.96 -4.58
CA LEU A 1 21.51 11.48 -4.54
C LEU A 1 20.58 11.01 -3.41
N ARG A 2 20.44 11.75 -2.30
CA ARG A 2 19.61 11.34 -1.14
C ARG A 2 18.10 11.44 -1.36
N GLN A 3 17.62 12.23 -2.31
CA GLN A 3 16.18 12.39 -2.58
C GLN A 3 15.63 11.49 -3.70
N LYS A 4 16.49 10.85 -4.52
CA LYS A 4 16.04 10.06 -5.67
C LYS A 4 15.73 8.58 -5.39
N ILE A 5 16.11 8.05 -4.23
CA ILE A 5 15.97 6.61 -3.92
C ILE A 5 14.52 6.24 -3.59
N PHE A 6 13.70 7.20 -3.18
CA PHE A 6 12.36 6.97 -2.66
C PHE A 6 11.23 7.63 -3.45
N GLN A 7 11.43 7.96 -4.73
CA GLN A 7 10.36 8.53 -5.53
C GLN A 7 9.40 7.45 -6.07
N PRO A 8 8.08 7.70 -6.07
CA PRO A 8 7.12 6.83 -6.74
C PRO A 8 7.40 6.80 -8.25
N LEU A 9 7.26 5.64 -8.88
CA LEU A 9 7.29 5.52 -10.33
C LEU A 9 6.10 6.29 -10.94
N GLU A 10 6.37 7.42 -11.53
CA GLU A 10 5.42 8.13 -12.39
C GLU A 10 5.55 7.59 -13.81
N VAL A 11 4.40 7.28 -14.42
CA VAL A 11 4.30 7.04 -15.84
C VAL A 11 4.54 8.38 -16.53
N THR A 12 5.61 8.45 -17.29
CA THR A 12 6.18 9.61 -17.94
C THR A 12 5.20 10.43 -18.76
N THR A 13 5.05 11.69 -18.43
CA THR A 13 5.06 12.80 -19.37
C THR A 13 5.78 13.97 -18.70
N ALA A 14 6.93 14.35 -19.23
CA ALA A 14 7.70 15.49 -18.76
C ALA A 14 7.00 16.81 -19.12
N PRO A 15 7.17 17.86 -18.29
CA PRO A 15 8.03 18.94 -18.72
C PRO A 15 8.93 19.55 -17.62
N ALA A 16 9.84 20.39 -18.09
CA ALA A 16 11.00 20.97 -17.47
C ALA A 16 10.77 21.95 -16.30
N GLY A 17 11.81 22.01 -15.42
CA GLY A 17 12.21 23.25 -14.78
C GLY A 17 11.76 23.48 -13.34
N CYS A 18 12.68 23.29 -12.35
CA CYS A 18 12.66 24.05 -11.11
C CYS A 18 14.07 24.15 -10.48
N PRO A 19 14.43 25.29 -9.87
CA PRO A 19 15.79 25.65 -9.54
C PRO A 19 16.29 25.08 -8.21
N SER A 20 17.59 24.80 -8.18
CA SER A 20 18.36 24.29 -7.05
C SER A 20 18.47 25.29 -5.89
N LYS A 21 17.98 24.91 -4.69
CA LYS A 21 18.40 25.53 -3.41
C LYS A 21 19.58 24.74 -2.81
N LYS A 22 20.70 25.42 -2.61
CA LYS A 22 21.88 24.93 -1.91
C LYS A 22 21.52 24.59 -0.47
N MET A 23 21.71 23.32 -0.07
CA MET A 23 21.66 22.91 1.33
C MET A 23 23.05 22.79 1.92
N SER A 24 23.18 23.28 3.16
CA SER A 24 24.35 23.34 3.99
C SER A 24 25.06 21.99 4.18
N VAL A 25 26.38 22.06 4.18
CA VAL A 25 27.29 20.94 4.44
C VAL A 25 27.12 20.46 5.89
N GLN A 26 26.43 19.37 6.10
CA GLN A 26 26.49 18.64 7.37
C GLN A 26 27.77 17.82 7.42
N LYS A 27 28.50 17.94 8.56
CA LYS A 27 29.71 17.21 8.88
C LYS A 27 29.57 15.74 8.52
N LYS A 28 30.52 15.21 7.73
CA LYS A 28 30.69 13.77 7.48
C LYS A 28 30.90 13.10 8.84
N VAL A 29 29.86 12.46 9.39
CA VAL A 29 30.03 11.40 10.39
C VAL A 29 30.70 10.26 9.66
N SER A 30 31.99 10.01 9.99
CA SER A 30 32.70 8.86 9.45
C SER A 30 31.92 7.61 9.86
N LEU A 31 31.42 6.84 8.89
CA LEU A 31 30.87 5.51 9.06
C LEU A 31 31.98 4.60 9.62
N ARG A 32 32.19 4.59 10.93
CA ARG A 32 32.83 3.49 11.60
C ARG A 32 31.84 2.33 11.51
N ALA A 33 32.17 1.36 10.67
CA ALA A 33 31.38 0.15 10.60
C ALA A 33 31.26 -0.45 12.01
N ILE A 34 30.13 -1.09 12.33
CA ILE A 34 29.94 -1.87 13.59
C ILE A 34 31.08 -2.88 13.78
N THR A 35 31.76 -3.24 12.73
CA THR A 35 32.98 -4.06 12.69
C THR A 35 34.23 -3.31 13.16
N GLY A 36 34.12 -2.03 13.60
CA GLY A 36 35.25 -1.30 14.15
C GLY A 36 35.79 -1.99 15.40
N TYR A 37 37.04 -2.41 15.36
CA TYR A 37 37.75 -3.02 16.48
C TYR A 37 39.21 -2.67 16.46
N THR A 38 39.90 -2.85 17.60
CA THR A 38 41.37 -2.94 17.63
C THR A 38 41.79 -4.39 17.82
N PRO A 39 42.87 -4.86 17.15
CA PRO A 39 43.35 -6.22 17.32
C PRO A 39 43.60 -6.60 18.76
N ALA A 40 43.22 -7.83 19.10
CA ALA A 40 43.49 -8.39 20.41
C ALA A 40 44.99 -8.54 20.69
N LYS A 41 45.42 -8.08 21.82
CA LYS A 41 46.83 -8.10 22.27
C LYS A 41 46.94 -8.71 23.66
N LEU A 42 48.01 -9.49 23.89
CA LEU A 42 48.35 -10.00 25.21
C LEU A 42 48.91 -8.87 26.09
N ILE A 43 48.32 -8.69 27.25
CA ILE A 43 48.82 -7.83 28.32
C ILE A 43 49.32 -8.73 29.47
N THR A 44 50.60 -8.60 29.82
CA THR A 44 51.24 -9.34 30.89
C THR A 44 51.43 -8.44 32.13
N GLY A 45 51.35 -9.01 33.33
CA GLY A 45 51.48 -8.34 34.61
C GLY A 45 51.12 -9.26 35.77
N LYS A 46 50.62 -8.72 36.89
CA LYS A 46 50.10 -9.55 37.98
C LYS A 46 49.01 -10.55 37.52
N ARG A 47 48.20 -10.13 36.59
CA ARG A 47 47.23 -10.98 35.90
C ARG A 47 47.43 -10.83 34.39
N TRP A 48 47.39 -11.94 33.65
CA TRP A 48 47.51 -11.92 32.20
C TRP A 48 46.13 -11.92 31.59
N TYR A 49 45.94 -11.07 30.57
CA TYR A 49 44.70 -11.02 29.80
C TYR A 49 44.98 -10.64 28.36
N VAL A 50 44.08 -11.09 27.47
CA VAL A 50 43.98 -10.62 26.09
C VAL A 50 43.05 -9.41 26.10
N GLU A 51 43.53 -8.26 25.63
CA GLU A 51 42.79 -7.01 25.60
C GLU A 51 42.53 -6.60 24.16
N PHE A 52 41.31 -6.16 23.88
CA PHE A 52 40.91 -5.59 22.61
C PHE A 52 39.79 -4.60 22.84
N TYR A 53 39.52 -3.78 21.79
CA TYR A 53 38.37 -2.86 21.79
C TYR A 53 37.45 -3.30 20.66
N ALA A 54 36.14 -3.30 20.91
CA ALA A 54 35.13 -3.52 19.92
C ALA A 54 34.06 -2.43 20.04
N PHE A 55 33.34 -2.16 18.95
CA PHE A 55 32.34 -1.12 18.95
C PHE A 55 31.17 -1.51 19.83
N ASP A 56 30.82 -0.67 20.81
CA ASP A 56 29.63 -0.82 21.66
C ASP A 56 28.48 0.00 21.05
N PRO A 57 27.43 -0.64 20.53
CA PRO A 57 26.32 0.06 19.89
C PRO A 57 25.50 0.95 20.83
N GLU A 58 25.46 0.62 22.14
CA GLU A 58 24.75 1.43 23.13
C GLU A 58 25.49 2.73 23.41
N LYS A 59 26.85 2.66 23.44
CA LYS A 59 27.69 3.79 23.72
C LYS A 59 28.24 4.49 22.49
N GLN A 60 27.95 3.97 21.30
CA GLN A 60 28.37 4.51 20.00
C GLN A 60 29.88 4.76 19.86
N ASN A 61 30.72 3.97 20.59
CA ASN A 61 32.17 4.07 20.57
C ASN A 61 32.85 2.72 20.78
N LEU A 62 34.19 2.69 20.63
CA LEU A 62 34.99 1.50 20.92
C LEU A 62 35.13 1.31 22.43
N HIS A 63 34.65 0.19 22.94
CA HIS A 63 34.72 -0.19 24.33
C HIS A 63 35.65 -1.35 24.54
N ARG A 64 36.41 -1.29 25.68
CA ARG A 64 37.41 -2.26 26.05
C ARG A 64 36.82 -3.59 26.51
N LYS A 65 37.36 -4.71 26.02
CA LYS A 65 37.12 -6.07 26.53
C LYS A 65 38.44 -6.72 26.94
N ARG A 66 38.39 -7.49 28.02
CA ARG A 66 39.50 -8.26 28.54
C ARG A 66 39.08 -9.70 28.77
N VAL A 67 39.85 -10.65 28.24
CA VAL A 67 39.64 -12.08 28.46
C VAL A 67 40.84 -12.57 29.28
N SER A 68 40.57 -13.12 30.45
CA SER A 68 41.63 -13.60 31.34
C SER A 68 42.37 -14.81 30.77
N VAL A 69 43.70 -14.82 30.86
CA VAL A 69 44.53 -15.97 30.48
C VAL A 69 44.76 -16.84 31.71
N PRO A 70 44.29 -18.11 31.70
CA PRO A 70 44.48 -19.02 32.82
C PRO A 70 45.92 -19.19 33.21
N PRO A 71 46.23 -19.35 34.49
CA PRO A 71 47.61 -19.63 34.96
C PRO A 71 48.01 -21.06 34.59
N VAL A 72 48.89 -21.18 33.61
CA VAL A 72 49.44 -22.47 33.15
C VAL A 72 50.97 -22.43 33.35
N LYS A 73 51.52 -23.54 33.85
CA LYS A 73 53.00 -23.75 33.95
C LYS A 73 53.47 -24.75 32.90
N PRO A 74 54.61 -24.57 32.25
CA PRO A 74 55.55 -23.45 32.38
C PRO A 74 55.04 -22.16 31.73
N GLN A 75 55.71 -21.01 32.02
CA GLN A 75 55.31 -19.72 31.52
C GLN A 75 55.34 -19.61 29.99
N SER A 76 56.21 -20.39 29.33
CA SER A 76 56.27 -20.50 27.87
C SER A 76 54.98 -21.07 27.27
N LEU A 77 54.40 -22.09 27.90
CA LEU A 77 53.11 -22.69 27.51
C LEU A 77 51.97 -21.69 27.71
N ARG A 78 51.98 -20.93 28.83
CA ARG A 78 51.00 -19.88 29.08
C ARG A 78 51.06 -18.79 27.99
N LYS A 79 52.28 -18.39 27.56
CA LYS A 79 52.48 -17.42 26.52
C LYS A 79 51.94 -17.88 25.16
N ARG A 80 52.17 -19.17 24.83
CA ARG A 80 51.63 -19.80 23.61
C ARG A 80 50.11 -19.84 23.65
N HIS A 81 49.54 -20.30 24.74
CA HIS A 81 48.06 -20.33 24.88
C HIS A 81 47.43 -18.95 24.76
N ALA A 82 48.07 -17.91 25.34
CA ALA A 82 47.61 -16.54 25.20
C ALA A 82 47.69 -16.01 23.76
N ALA A 83 48.71 -16.43 23.01
CA ALA A 83 48.85 -16.07 21.60
C ALA A 83 47.76 -16.75 20.76
N ASP A 84 47.46 -18.03 21.02
CA ASP A 84 46.38 -18.79 20.35
C ASP A 84 45.00 -18.14 20.63
N MET A 85 44.71 -17.75 21.89
CA MET A 85 43.53 -17.02 22.27
C MET A 85 43.43 -15.68 21.54
N ALA A 86 44.50 -14.93 21.43
CA ALA A 86 44.50 -13.63 20.73
C ALA A 86 44.28 -13.84 19.22
N ALA A 87 44.85 -14.87 18.62
CA ALA A 87 44.65 -15.24 17.21
C ALA A 87 43.20 -15.65 16.95
N GLU A 88 42.59 -16.45 17.83
CA GLU A 88 41.23 -16.84 17.73
C GLU A 88 40.24 -15.66 17.81
N ILE A 89 40.49 -14.76 18.82
CA ILE A 89 39.69 -13.54 18.98
C ILE A 89 39.82 -12.66 17.74
N ASN A 90 41.04 -12.45 17.22
CA ASN A 90 41.27 -11.66 16.02
C ASN A 90 40.57 -12.26 14.80
N ALA A 91 40.58 -13.59 14.63
CA ALA A 91 39.88 -14.25 13.56
C ALA A 91 38.35 -14.08 13.66
N LYS A 92 37.81 -14.10 14.89
CA LYS A 92 36.38 -13.82 15.14
C LYS A 92 36.05 -12.36 14.85
N LEU A 93 36.84 -11.41 15.31
CA LEU A 93 36.68 -9.98 15.07
C LEU A 93 36.73 -9.64 13.57
N ALA A 94 37.67 -10.24 12.84
CA ALA A 94 37.80 -10.06 11.39
C ALA A 94 36.58 -10.61 10.62
N LYS A 95 35.88 -11.62 11.16
CA LYS A 95 34.62 -12.17 10.61
C LYS A 95 33.40 -11.37 11.06
N GLY A 96 33.58 -10.24 11.75
CA GLY A 96 32.48 -9.38 12.18
C GLY A 96 31.85 -9.73 13.53
N TRP A 97 32.47 -10.66 14.30
CA TRP A 97 32.01 -10.92 15.67
C TRP A 97 32.27 -9.70 16.57
N ASN A 98 31.29 -9.35 17.37
CA ASN A 98 31.38 -8.26 18.32
C ASN A 98 30.88 -8.73 19.70
N PRO A 99 31.72 -8.63 20.78
CA PRO A 99 31.39 -9.17 22.11
C PRO A 99 30.33 -8.36 22.87
N PHE A 100 29.97 -7.18 22.40
CA PHE A 100 28.89 -6.35 22.97
C PHE A 100 27.53 -6.70 22.38
N LEU A 101 27.54 -7.55 21.36
CA LEU A 101 26.40 -7.94 20.62
C LEU A 101 26.05 -9.38 21.01
N ALA A 102 25.20 -9.55 21.99
CA ALA A 102 24.69 -10.86 22.41
C ALA A 102 23.79 -11.48 21.33
N LEU A 103 24.20 -11.46 20.04
CA LEU A 103 23.29 -11.78 18.96
C LEU A 103 23.70 -13.01 18.18
N THR A 104 22.69 -13.82 18.02
CA THR A 104 22.68 -15.02 17.18
C THR A 104 22.60 -14.70 15.68
N ASN A 105 22.29 -13.43 15.30
CA ASN A 105 22.09 -13.03 13.92
C ASN A 105 22.96 -11.84 13.50
N PRO A 106 24.09 -12.05 12.80
CA PRO A 106 24.97 -10.98 12.31
C PRO A 106 24.30 -10.05 11.29
N ASN A 107 23.27 -10.52 10.57
CA ASN A 107 22.55 -9.70 9.60
C ASN A 107 21.69 -8.59 10.24
N SER A 108 21.44 -8.66 11.55
CA SER A 108 20.71 -7.62 12.28
C SER A 108 21.49 -6.31 12.40
N TYR A 109 22.81 -6.33 12.16
CA TYR A 109 23.71 -5.14 12.24
C TYR A 109 23.92 -4.45 10.90
N VAL A 110 23.19 -4.82 9.90
CA VAL A 110 23.19 -4.10 8.63
C VAL A 110 22.47 -2.76 8.85
N LEU A 111 22.98 -1.72 8.21
CA LEU A 111 22.35 -0.40 8.25
C LEU A 111 20.90 -0.48 7.76
N PHE A 112 20.00 0.12 8.51
CA PHE A 112 18.58 0.18 8.18
C PHE A 112 18.35 0.72 6.76
N ARG A 113 19.07 1.78 6.39
CA ARG A 113 18.98 2.37 5.05
C ARG A 113 19.36 1.39 3.93
N ASP A 114 20.44 0.63 4.12
CA ASP A 114 20.91 -0.32 3.09
C ASP A 114 19.89 -1.47 2.89
N VAL A 115 19.22 -1.88 3.97
CA VAL A 115 18.15 -2.87 3.93
C VAL A 115 16.91 -2.29 3.25
N CYS A 116 16.55 -1.04 3.52
CA CYS A 116 15.47 -0.35 2.82
C CYS A 116 15.72 -0.27 1.31
N GLU A 117 16.95 0.04 0.88
CA GLU A 117 17.31 0.04 -0.55
C GLU A 117 17.12 -1.34 -1.19
N LYS A 118 17.53 -2.41 -0.49
CA LYS A 118 17.31 -3.79 -0.96
C LYS A 118 15.83 -4.14 -1.04
N TYR A 119 15.04 -3.70 -0.05
CA TYR A 119 13.59 -3.89 -0.05
C TYR A 119 12.92 -3.18 -1.23
N PHE A 120 13.33 -1.95 -1.55
CA PHE A 120 12.83 -1.24 -2.74
C PHE A 120 13.14 -1.98 -4.04
N ARG A 121 14.38 -2.46 -4.20
CA ARG A 121 14.76 -3.25 -5.37
C ARG A 121 13.93 -4.53 -5.50
N TYR A 122 13.66 -5.18 -4.37
CA TYR A 122 12.80 -6.36 -4.33
C TYR A 122 11.36 -6.03 -4.76
N LEU A 123 10.75 -4.98 -4.19
CA LEU A 123 9.41 -4.55 -4.58
C LEU A 123 9.32 -4.11 -6.03
N TYR A 124 10.36 -3.42 -6.53
CA TYR A 124 10.45 -3.00 -7.92
C TYR A 124 10.49 -4.23 -8.84
N LYS A 125 11.31 -5.22 -8.51
CA LYS A 125 11.39 -6.47 -9.29
C LYS A 125 10.06 -7.22 -9.32
N LEU A 126 9.36 -7.31 -8.20
CA LEU A 126 8.01 -7.89 -8.18
C LEU A 126 7.04 -7.14 -9.10
N THR A 127 7.25 -5.85 -9.29
CA THR A 127 6.42 -5.02 -10.17
C THR A 127 6.77 -5.24 -11.63
N GLU A 128 8.07 -5.32 -11.98
CA GLU A 128 8.54 -5.68 -13.32
C GLU A 128 8.02 -7.05 -13.76
N ASP A 129 8.06 -8.03 -12.86
CA ASP A 129 7.58 -9.40 -13.12
C ASP A 129 6.04 -9.52 -13.10
N GLY A 130 5.30 -8.40 -12.95
CA GLY A 130 3.83 -8.38 -12.92
C GLY A 130 3.19 -9.02 -11.68
N ILE A 131 4.00 -9.47 -10.70
CA ILE A 131 3.52 -10.08 -9.44
C ILE A 131 2.87 -9.03 -8.56
N MET A 132 3.50 -7.85 -8.43
CA MET A 132 2.99 -6.71 -7.66
C MET A 132 2.44 -5.62 -8.59
N ARG A 133 1.35 -4.98 -8.19
CA ARG A 133 0.84 -3.82 -8.93
C ARG A 133 1.65 -2.56 -8.61
N ILE A 134 1.88 -1.72 -9.60
CA ILE A 134 2.53 -0.41 -9.45
C ILE A 134 1.88 0.43 -8.34
N LYS A 135 0.56 0.37 -8.17
CA LYS A 135 -0.14 1.08 -7.09
C LYS A 135 0.26 0.58 -5.70
N THR A 136 0.46 -0.74 -5.53
CA THR A 136 0.90 -1.34 -4.26
C THR A 136 2.35 -0.96 -3.98
N TYR A 137 3.21 -1.03 -4.99
CA TYR A 137 4.59 -0.56 -4.94
C TYR A 137 4.66 0.90 -4.47
N ASN A 138 3.93 1.81 -5.13
CA ASN A 138 3.89 3.23 -4.76
C ASN A 138 3.36 3.43 -3.33
N GLY A 139 2.38 2.64 -2.89
CA GLY A 139 1.87 2.68 -1.51
C GLY A 139 2.93 2.28 -0.49
N TYR A 140 3.62 1.17 -0.72
CA TYR A 140 4.68 0.68 0.18
C TYR A 140 5.89 1.62 0.21
N THR A 141 6.26 2.17 -0.95
CA THR A 141 7.31 3.20 -1.07
C THR A 141 6.93 4.45 -0.27
N SER A 142 5.69 4.91 -0.39
CA SER A 142 5.18 6.06 0.37
C SER A 142 5.21 5.79 1.89
N PHE A 143 4.78 4.61 2.34
CA PHE A 143 4.80 4.26 3.76
C PHE A 143 6.22 4.25 4.33
N LEU A 144 7.17 3.65 3.62
CA LEU A 144 8.56 3.62 4.04
C LEU A 144 9.20 5.02 4.06
N ASN A 145 8.88 5.87 3.08
CA ASN A 145 9.37 7.25 3.05
C ASN A 145 8.87 8.07 4.26
N VAL A 146 7.58 7.93 4.59
CA VAL A 146 6.99 8.63 5.74
C VAL A 146 7.61 8.12 7.05
N PHE A 147 7.78 6.81 7.20
CA PHE A 147 8.46 6.23 8.36
C PHE A 147 9.92 6.70 8.46
N SER A 148 10.67 6.68 7.37
CA SER A 148 12.07 7.14 7.36
C SER A 148 12.19 8.62 7.74
N ALA A 149 11.31 9.47 7.20
CA ALA A 149 11.29 10.89 7.54
C ALA A 149 10.92 11.17 9.00
N TRP A 150 10.05 10.35 9.59
CA TRP A 150 9.74 10.40 11.02
C TRP A 150 10.92 9.91 11.84
N ASN A 151 11.53 8.77 11.49
CA ASN A 151 12.69 8.19 12.14
C ASN A 151 13.88 9.15 12.20
N ASP A 152 14.18 9.85 11.11
CA ASP A 152 15.28 10.81 11.02
C ASP A 152 15.13 12.02 11.98
N ARG A 153 13.92 12.24 12.51
CA ARG A 153 13.59 13.32 13.45
C ARG A 153 13.63 12.88 14.91
N GLN A 154 13.77 11.57 15.17
CA GLN A 154 13.83 11.07 16.53
C GLN A 154 15.19 11.34 17.18
N ASP A 155 15.22 11.53 18.49
CA ASP A 155 16.47 11.68 19.27
C ASP A 155 17.36 10.44 19.15
N ARG A 156 16.73 9.26 19.00
CA ARG A 156 17.41 7.97 18.82
C ARG A 156 16.88 7.26 17.58
N PRO A 157 17.33 7.67 16.39
CA PRO A 157 16.85 7.07 15.16
C PRO A 157 17.30 5.61 15.02
N VAL A 158 16.50 4.80 14.35
CA VAL A 158 16.87 3.46 13.91
C VAL A 158 17.91 3.59 12.80
N ASN A 159 19.16 3.29 13.15
CA ASN A 159 20.28 3.25 12.21
C ASN A 159 20.58 1.84 11.72
N TYR A 160 20.27 0.83 12.53
CA TYR A 160 20.53 -0.58 12.30
C TYR A 160 19.25 -1.41 12.47
N ILE A 161 19.15 -2.52 11.76
CA ILE A 161 17.94 -3.36 11.78
C ILE A 161 17.58 -3.84 13.19
N TYR A 162 18.58 -4.21 14.03
CA TYR A 162 18.28 -4.69 15.39
C TYR A 162 17.57 -3.65 16.29
N GLN A 163 17.63 -2.38 15.92
CA GLN A 163 16.97 -1.28 16.63
C GLN A 163 15.49 -1.14 16.25
N LEU A 164 15.08 -1.76 15.12
CA LEU A 164 13.69 -1.75 14.69
C LEU A 164 12.89 -2.78 15.52
N LYS A 165 12.35 -2.33 16.62
CA LYS A 165 11.59 -3.12 17.58
C LYS A 165 10.11 -2.72 17.60
N SER A 166 9.31 -3.50 18.36
CA SER A 166 7.87 -3.25 18.53
C SER A 166 7.58 -1.85 19.08
N GLU A 167 8.41 -1.36 20.00
CA GLU A 167 8.23 -0.05 20.62
C GLU A 167 8.31 1.06 19.56
N VAL A 168 9.34 1.02 18.69
CA VAL A 168 9.53 2.03 17.62
C VAL A 168 8.35 2.03 16.65
N VAL A 169 7.84 0.84 16.30
CA VAL A 169 6.69 0.74 15.40
C VAL A 169 5.43 1.25 16.08
N SER A 170 5.23 0.94 17.37
CA SER A 170 4.11 1.46 18.16
C SER A 170 4.14 2.98 18.23
N ASP A 171 5.28 3.57 18.59
CA ASP A 171 5.44 5.02 18.70
C ASP A 171 5.15 5.73 17.36
N PHE A 172 5.60 5.15 16.25
CA PHE A 172 5.29 5.69 14.93
C PHE A 172 3.78 5.59 14.60
N LEU A 173 3.14 4.46 14.90
CA LEU A 173 1.71 4.28 14.65
C LEU A 173 0.86 5.23 15.49
N ASP A 174 1.27 5.48 16.74
CA ASP A 174 0.62 6.43 17.62
C ASP A 174 0.83 7.87 17.14
N HIS A 175 2.04 8.22 16.69
CA HIS A 175 2.31 9.50 16.04
C HIS A 175 1.40 9.75 14.84
N ILE A 176 1.27 8.79 13.92
CA ILE A 176 0.38 8.92 12.74
C ILE A 176 -1.08 9.12 13.16
N TRP A 177 -1.53 8.43 14.21
CA TRP A 177 -2.93 8.45 14.62
C TRP A 177 -3.27 9.61 15.54
N MET A 178 -2.46 9.84 16.58
CA MET A 178 -2.74 10.82 17.62
C MET A 178 -2.19 12.20 17.27
N ASP A 179 -0.92 12.30 16.85
CA ASP A 179 -0.27 13.58 16.61
C ASP A 179 -0.63 14.16 15.24
N GLU A 180 -0.59 13.34 14.17
CA GLU A 180 -0.98 13.79 12.83
C GLU A 180 -2.51 13.75 12.59
N GLY A 181 -3.30 13.22 13.52
CA GLY A 181 -4.76 13.13 13.41
C GLY A 181 -5.27 12.29 12.24
N LYS A 182 -4.47 11.33 11.74
CA LYS A 182 -4.90 10.46 10.64
C LYS A 182 -5.97 9.48 11.12
N SER A 183 -6.77 8.96 10.18
CA SER A 183 -7.80 7.99 10.52
C SER A 183 -7.22 6.67 11.05
N ALA A 184 -7.97 5.99 11.93
CA ALA A 184 -7.64 4.64 12.41
C ALA A 184 -7.33 3.67 11.25
N ARG A 185 -8.06 3.79 10.13
CA ARG A 185 -7.79 3.01 8.92
C ARG A 185 -6.42 3.32 8.30
N THR A 186 -6.00 4.57 8.31
CA THR A 186 -4.66 4.96 7.82
C THR A 186 -3.58 4.35 8.69
N ARG A 187 -3.73 4.44 10.01
CA ARG A 187 -2.84 3.78 10.98
C ARG A 187 -2.75 2.27 10.73
N ASP A 188 -3.88 1.60 10.54
CA ASP A 188 -3.93 0.16 10.28
C ASP A 188 -3.33 -0.24 8.92
N ASN A 189 -3.38 0.65 7.92
CA ASN A 189 -2.69 0.43 6.65
C ASN A 189 -1.17 0.46 6.83
N TYR A 190 -0.63 1.35 7.68
CA TYR A 190 0.79 1.34 8.05
C TYR A 190 1.16 0.06 8.79
N LEU A 191 0.35 -0.40 9.74
CA LEU A 191 0.58 -1.67 10.43
C LEU A 191 0.59 -2.85 9.46
N GLY A 192 -0.33 -2.88 8.50
CA GLY A 192 -0.37 -3.90 7.44
C GLY A 192 0.90 -3.91 6.59
N TRP A 193 1.44 -2.73 6.27
CA TRP A 193 2.71 -2.61 5.57
C TRP A 193 3.88 -3.08 6.45
N PHE A 194 3.95 -2.71 7.73
CA PHE A 194 4.99 -3.21 8.65
C PHE A 194 4.99 -4.73 8.78
N ARG A 195 3.81 -5.38 8.81
CA ARG A 195 3.71 -6.84 8.78
C ARG A 195 4.33 -7.45 7.53
N SER A 196 4.07 -6.86 6.37
CA SER A 196 4.69 -7.29 5.11
C SER A 196 6.21 -7.07 5.12
N PHE A 197 6.67 -5.96 5.69
CA PHE A 197 8.09 -5.65 5.80
C PHE A 197 8.80 -6.58 6.79
N ALA A 198 8.21 -6.84 7.97
CA ALA A 198 8.73 -7.79 8.95
C ALA A 198 8.82 -9.20 8.38
N SER A 199 7.80 -9.66 7.67
CA SER A 199 7.80 -10.96 6.99
C SER A 199 8.96 -11.09 6.00
N TRP A 200 9.22 -10.06 5.18
CA TRP A 200 10.35 -10.03 4.27
C TRP A 200 11.69 -10.00 5.01
N LEU A 201 11.82 -9.23 6.09
CA LEU A 201 13.03 -9.19 6.92
C LEU A 201 13.33 -10.54 7.55
N MET A 202 12.31 -11.27 8.00
CA MET A 202 12.45 -12.64 8.54
C MET A 202 12.87 -13.63 7.45
N GLU A 203 12.25 -13.59 6.27
CA GLU A 203 12.63 -14.42 5.11
C GLU A 203 14.11 -14.22 4.75
N LYS A 204 14.57 -12.98 4.76
CA LYS A 204 15.97 -12.63 4.45
C LYS A 204 16.92 -12.77 5.67
N LYS A 205 16.41 -13.28 6.79
CA LYS A 205 17.18 -13.49 8.03
C LYS A 205 17.85 -12.22 8.57
N TYR A 206 17.20 -11.05 8.40
CA TYR A 206 17.63 -9.81 9.04
C TYR A 206 17.16 -9.71 10.50
N ILE A 207 16.02 -10.29 10.81
CA ILE A 207 15.43 -10.38 12.14
C ILE A 207 15.03 -11.83 12.43
N ASN A 208 14.99 -12.20 13.72
CA ASN A 208 14.59 -13.54 14.16
C ASN A 208 13.12 -13.59 14.60
N GLU A 209 12.56 -12.44 14.96
CA GLU A 209 11.20 -12.33 15.51
C GLU A 209 10.44 -11.21 14.80
N ASP A 210 9.14 -11.39 14.66
CA ASP A 210 8.26 -10.38 14.07
C ASP A 210 7.98 -9.28 15.10
N PHE A 211 8.53 -8.09 14.88
CA PHE A 211 8.32 -6.92 15.74
C PHE A 211 6.88 -6.38 15.68
N THR A 212 6.03 -6.89 14.79
CA THR A 212 4.60 -6.55 14.74
C THR A 212 3.73 -7.57 15.47
N ALA A 213 4.34 -8.63 16.04
CA ALA A 213 3.62 -9.66 16.77
C ALA A 213 2.86 -9.04 17.95
N GLY A 214 1.62 -9.45 18.14
CA GLY A 214 0.75 -8.91 19.21
C GLY A 214 0.12 -7.54 18.90
N MET A 215 0.52 -6.82 17.85
CA MET A 215 -0.11 -5.58 17.48
C MET A 215 -1.47 -5.80 16.81
N SER A 216 -2.52 -5.16 17.33
CA SER A 216 -3.87 -5.27 16.80
C SER A 216 -4.27 -4.05 15.96
N ASN A 217 -5.19 -4.28 15.01
CA ASN A 217 -5.83 -3.19 14.29
C ASN A 217 -6.80 -2.44 15.21
N VAL A 218 -6.82 -1.12 15.11
CA VAL A 218 -7.73 -0.27 15.88
C VAL A 218 -9.13 -0.31 15.28
N GLN A 219 -9.24 -0.26 13.95
CA GLN A 219 -10.52 -0.28 13.24
C GLN A 219 -11.21 -1.66 13.27
N GLY A 220 -10.46 -2.75 13.45
CA GLY A 220 -10.99 -4.12 13.34
C GLY A 220 -11.94 -4.55 14.45
N LYS A 221 -12.07 -3.79 15.54
CA LYS A 221 -12.92 -4.14 16.71
C LYS A 221 -14.37 -3.69 16.60
N ARG A 222 -14.69 -2.75 15.72
CA ARG A 222 -16.05 -2.36 15.38
C ARG A 222 -16.28 -2.61 13.90
N LYS A 223 -17.28 -3.42 13.55
CA LYS A 223 -17.88 -3.37 12.21
C LYS A 223 -18.46 -1.96 12.09
N THR A 224 -17.64 -1.01 11.62
CA THR A 224 -18.20 0.25 11.14
C THR A 224 -19.03 -0.15 9.93
N GLU A 225 -20.34 -0.05 10.08
CA GLU A 225 -21.24 -0.03 8.93
C GLU A 225 -20.63 0.95 7.95
N LYS A 226 -20.18 0.44 6.81
CA LYS A 226 -19.80 1.33 5.72
C LYS A 226 -21.11 1.96 5.28
N ASN A 227 -21.42 3.15 5.79
CA ASN A 227 -22.50 3.96 5.26
C ASN A 227 -22.21 4.17 3.77
N ARG A 228 -22.90 3.39 2.95
CA ARG A 228 -22.90 3.59 1.50
C ARG A 228 -23.63 4.88 1.24
N THR A 229 -23.03 5.73 0.42
CA THR A 229 -23.67 6.99 0.04
C THR A 229 -24.60 6.73 -1.13
N VAL A 230 -25.87 6.50 -0.81
CA VAL A 230 -26.93 6.38 -1.80
C VAL A 230 -27.41 7.80 -2.14
N ILE A 231 -27.50 8.10 -3.43
CA ILE A 231 -28.00 9.38 -3.93
C ILE A 231 -29.52 9.30 -4.02
N PRO A 232 -30.28 10.23 -3.43
CA PRO A 232 -31.72 10.27 -3.50
C PRO A 232 -32.23 10.38 -4.94
N LYS A 233 -33.46 9.89 -5.19
CA LYS A 233 -34.02 9.81 -6.53
C LYS A 233 -34.24 11.19 -7.19
N ASP A 234 -34.65 12.18 -6.43
CA ASP A 234 -34.79 13.58 -6.86
C ASP A 234 -33.46 14.14 -7.36
N VAL A 235 -32.39 13.95 -6.57
CA VAL A 235 -31.03 14.36 -6.95
C VAL A 235 -30.51 13.60 -8.17
N MET A 236 -30.87 12.32 -8.31
CA MET A 236 -30.54 11.54 -9.52
C MET A 236 -31.21 12.11 -10.78
N LEU A 237 -32.44 12.62 -10.66
CA LEU A 237 -33.12 13.30 -11.75
C LEU A 237 -32.43 14.62 -12.12
N GLU A 238 -32.07 15.43 -11.15
CA GLU A 238 -31.31 16.67 -11.39
C GLU A 238 -29.95 16.39 -12.09
N ILE A 239 -29.25 15.35 -11.67
CA ILE A 239 -28.01 14.91 -12.30
C ILE A 239 -28.24 14.53 -13.77
N LYS A 240 -29.30 13.77 -14.03
CA LYS A 240 -29.67 13.34 -15.39
C LYS A 240 -29.98 14.57 -16.26
N GLU A 241 -30.84 15.47 -15.81
CA GLU A 241 -31.21 16.69 -16.55
C GLU A 241 -30.00 17.57 -16.84
N TYR A 242 -29.14 17.76 -15.85
CA TYR A 242 -27.88 18.49 -16.05
C TYR A 242 -27.02 17.86 -17.14
N CYS A 243 -26.84 16.55 -17.11
CA CYS A 243 -26.02 15.84 -18.09
C CYS A 243 -26.66 15.89 -19.49
N GLU A 244 -27.97 15.71 -19.61
CA GLU A 244 -28.71 15.81 -20.88
C GLU A 244 -28.48 17.17 -21.54
N LYS A 245 -28.50 18.23 -20.73
CA LYS A 245 -28.33 19.60 -21.21
C LYS A 245 -26.87 19.98 -21.52
N ASN A 246 -25.92 19.49 -20.74
CA ASN A 246 -24.53 19.97 -20.78
C ASN A 246 -23.55 18.98 -21.40
N ASN A 247 -23.71 17.67 -21.18
CA ASN A 247 -22.84 16.64 -21.74
C ASN A 247 -23.47 15.25 -21.72
N ARG A 248 -24.11 14.85 -22.79
CA ARG A 248 -24.78 13.57 -22.93
C ARG A 248 -23.80 12.37 -22.95
N HIS A 249 -22.55 12.57 -23.35
CA HIS A 249 -21.54 11.52 -23.26
C HIS A 249 -21.10 11.28 -21.81
N PHE A 250 -21.09 12.32 -20.97
CA PHE A 250 -20.91 12.12 -19.53
C PHE A 250 -22.11 11.44 -18.88
N LEU A 251 -23.33 11.66 -19.40
CA LEU A 251 -24.51 10.89 -18.97
C LEU A 251 -24.31 9.40 -19.22
N LEU A 252 -23.73 9.03 -20.38
CA LEU A 252 -23.39 7.64 -20.67
C LEU A 252 -22.39 7.06 -19.64
N ALA A 253 -21.40 7.86 -19.22
CA ALA A 253 -20.50 7.44 -18.14
C ALA A 253 -21.24 7.23 -16.81
N CYS A 254 -22.19 8.12 -16.47
CA CYS A 254 -23.05 7.96 -15.30
C CYS A 254 -23.90 6.67 -15.40
N TYR A 255 -24.47 6.39 -16.56
CA TYR A 255 -25.26 5.18 -16.79
C TYR A 255 -24.44 3.90 -16.65
N ILE A 256 -23.21 3.87 -17.20
CA ILE A 256 -22.31 2.73 -17.06
C ILE A 256 -21.90 2.51 -15.59
N GLU A 257 -21.62 3.57 -14.83
CA GLU A 257 -21.31 3.43 -13.40
C GLU A 257 -22.53 2.93 -12.60
N TYR A 258 -23.73 3.49 -12.90
CA TYR A 258 -24.96 3.20 -12.16
C TYR A 258 -25.60 1.84 -12.51
N TYR A 259 -25.72 1.50 -13.80
CA TYR A 259 -26.39 0.28 -14.25
C TYR A 259 -25.47 -0.92 -14.44
N CYS A 260 -24.24 -0.67 -14.92
CA CYS A 260 -23.30 -1.74 -15.22
C CYS A 260 -22.28 -1.97 -14.09
N PHE A 261 -22.28 -1.11 -13.08
CA PHE A 261 -21.39 -1.19 -11.91
C PHE A 261 -19.90 -1.27 -12.26
N ILE A 262 -19.51 -0.74 -13.44
CA ILE A 262 -18.11 -0.73 -13.89
C ILE A 262 -17.37 0.40 -13.19
N ARG A 263 -16.26 0.08 -12.54
CA ARG A 263 -15.49 1.06 -11.78
C ARG A 263 -14.84 2.10 -12.68
N PRO A 264 -14.71 3.39 -12.27
CA PRO A 264 -14.11 4.44 -13.10
C PRO A 264 -12.73 4.08 -13.65
N LYS A 265 -11.92 3.32 -12.90
CA LYS A 265 -10.63 2.82 -13.38
C LYS A 265 -10.71 1.80 -14.50
N GLU A 266 -11.78 1.04 -14.55
CA GLU A 266 -12.04 0.04 -15.60
C GLU A 266 -12.70 0.74 -16.80
N MET A 267 -13.57 1.71 -16.56
CA MET A 267 -14.23 2.52 -17.60
C MET A 267 -13.23 3.23 -18.52
N CYS A 268 -12.09 3.70 -17.98
CA CYS A 268 -11.04 4.35 -18.76
C CYS A 268 -10.49 3.51 -19.90
N TYR A 269 -10.53 2.19 -19.76
CA TYR A 269 -9.92 1.25 -20.70
C TYR A 269 -10.92 0.59 -21.64
N ILE A 270 -12.24 0.84 -21.48
CA ILE A 270 -13.26 0.30 -22.37
C ILE A 270 -13.02 0.87 -23.77
N ARG A 271 -12.85 -0.02 -24.74
CA ARG A 271 -12.80 0.30 -26.16
C ARG A 271 -14.12 -0.03 -26.84
N ILE A 272 -14.37 0.59 -27.97
CA ILE A 272 -15.60 0.34 -28.72
C ILE A 272 -15.75 -1.14 -29.07
N ARG A 273 -14.65 -1.84 -29.42
CA ARG A 273 -14.65 -3.28 -29.72
C ARG A 273 -15.00 -4.18 -28.51
N ASP A 274 -14.93 -3.67 -27.28
CA ASP A 274 -15.28 -4.43 -26.06
C ASP A 274 -16.79 -4.47 -25.82
N ILE A 275 -17.57 -3.73 -26.62
CA ILE A 275 -19.02 -3.58 -26.52
C ILE A 275 -19.70 -4.46 -27.56
N SER A 276 -20.58 -5.36 -27.12
CA SER A 276 -21.40 -6.17 -27.98
C SER A 276 -22.88 -5.85 -27.77
N VAL A 277 -23.46 -5.06 -28.69
CA VAL A 277 -24.90 -4.73 -28.63
C VAL A 277 -25.73 -5.96 -28.91
N MET A 278 -25.28 -6.82 -29.83
CA MET A 278 -26.01 -8.07 -30.16
C MET A 278 -26.20 -8.97 -28.94
N HIS A 279 -25.18 -9.03 -28.06
CA HIS A 279 -25.22 -9.84 -26.84
C HIS A 279 -25.60 -9.01 -25.60
N GLY A 280 -25.80 -7.71 -25.73
CA GLY A 280 -26.09 -6.82 -24.60
C GLY A 280 -24.98 -6.84 -23.53
N THR A 281 -23.69 -6.77 -23.93
CA THR A 281 -22.58 -6.95 -22.98
C THR A 281 -21.40 -6.02 -23.21
N ILE A 282 -20.65 -5.76 -22.14
CA ILE A 282 -19.30 -5.15 -22.19
C ILE A 282 -18.28 -6.14 -21.61
N ALA A 283 -17.20 -6.38 -22.34
CA ALA A 283 -16.06 -7.17 -21.86
C ALA A 283 -15.08 -6.28 -21.06
N ILE A 284 -14.66 -6.77 -19.90
CA ILE A 284 -13.65 -6.12 -19.05
C ILE A 284 -12.42 -7.03 -18.96
N SER A 285 -11.29 -6.55 -19.47
CA SER A 285 -10.03 -7.29 -19.46
C SER A 285 -9.52 -7.55 -18.04
N ALA A 286 -8.86 -8.71 -17.84
CA ALA A 286 -8.20 -9.07 -16.58
C ALA A 286 -7.11 -8.07 -16.17
N GLU A 287 -6.42 -7.47 -17.13
CA GLU A 287 -5.32 -6.51 -16.89
C GLU A 287 -5.79 -5.26 -16.14
N VAL A 288 -6.97 -4.75 -16.49
CA VAL A 288 -7.54 -3.53 -15.90
C VAL A 288 -8.43 -3.84 -14.70
N SER A 289 -8.96 -5.05 -14.62
CA SER A 289 -9.85 -5.48 -13.54
C SER A 289 -9.13 -5.50 -12.19
N LYS A 290 -9.77 -4.98 -11.14
CA LYS A 290 -9.21 -5.01 -9.78
C LYS A 290 -8.89 -6.43 -9.30
N ASN A 291 -9.61 -7.42 -9.77
CA ASN A 291 -9.49 -8.82 -9.31
C ASN A 291 -8.60 -9.68 -10.23
N ARG A 292 -7.94 -9.09 -11.24
CA ARG A 292 -7.14 -9.79 -12.25
C ARG A 292 -7.90 -10.93 -12.96
N LYS A 293 -9.23 -10.78 -13.11
CA LYS A 293 -10.08 -11.71 -13.84
C LYS A 293 -10.79 -10.93 -14.94
N SER A 294 -10.84 -11.49 -16.14
CA SER A 294 -11.72 -11.00 -17.19
C SER A 294 -13.17 -11.20 -16.74
N ALA A 295 -14.04 -10.33 -17.17
CA ALA A 295 -15.46 -10.40 -16.85
C ALA A 295 -16.29 -9.85 -18.00
N VAL A 296 -17.50 -10.33 -18.12
CA VAL A 296 -18.53 -9.80 -19.01
C VAL A 296 -19.59 -9.16 -18.12
N VAL A 297 -19.99 -7.96 -18.48
CA VAL A 297 -21.00 -7.18 -17.75
C VAL A 297 -22.20 -6.98 -18.65
N THR A 298 -23.40 -7.20 -18.13
CA THR A 298 -24.65 -6.98 -18.86
C THR A 298 -24.89 -5.50 -19.08
N LEU A 299 -25.29 -5.15 -20.29
CA LEU A 299 -25.76 -3.81 -20.70
C LEU A 299 -27.27 -3.77 -20.67
N PRO A 300 -27.90 -3.03 -19.74
CA PRO A 300 -29.35 -2.79 -19.80
C PRO A 300 -29.72 -1.99 -21.04
N ASP A 301 -30.98 -2.23 -21.54
CA ASP A 301 -31.48 -1.60 -22.76
C ASP A 301 -31.41 -0.07 -22.78
N CYS A 302 -31.60 0.56 -21.62
CA CYS A 302 -31.47 2.03 -21.50
C CYS A 302 -30.04 2.53 -21.78
N VAL A 303 -29.02 1.72 -21.46
CA VAL A 303 -27.62 2.04 -21.74
C VAL A 303 -27.34 1.85 -23.23
N VAL A 304 -27.81 0.73 -23.82
CA VAL A 304 -27.72 0.44 -25.25
C VAL A 304 -28.39 1.54 -26.07
N LYS A 305 -29.61 1.93 -25.69
CA LYS A 305 -30.34 3.02 -26.34
C LYS A 305 -29.56 4.32 -26.35
N LEU A 306 -28.99 4.71 -25.18
CA LEU A 306 -28.19 5.94 -25.11
C LEU A 306 -26.92 5.84 -25.95
N MET A 307 -26.27 4.68 -26.05
CA MET A 307 -25.12 4.45 -26.92
C MET A 307 -25.49 4.63 -28.40
N LEU A 308 -26.64 4.11 -28.82
CA LEU A 308 -27.13 4.27 -30.20
C LEU A 308 -27.47 5.74 -30.48
N ASP A 309 -28.23 6.39 -29.60
CA ASP A 309 -28.60 7.81 -29.73
C ASP A 309 -27.38 8.74 -29.84
N LEU A 310 -26.27 8.40 -29.19
CA LEU A 310 -25.00 9.15 -29.26
C LEU A 310 -24.11 8.73 -30.43
N GLY A 311 -24.45 7.69 -31.17
CA GLY A 311 -23.67 7.18 -32.27
C GLY A 311 -22.27 6.66 -31.89
N VAL A 312 -22.02 6.34 -30.63
CA VAL A 312 -20.68 5.95 -30.13
C VAL A 312 -20.16 4.68 -30.81
N LEU A 313 -21.05 3.79 -31.23
CA LEU A 313 -20.71 2.52 -31.85
C LEU A 313 -20.24 2.64 -33.30
N ALA A 314 -20.43 3.79 -33.92
CA ALA A 314 -19.91 4.08 -35.26
C ALA A 314 -18.41 4.46 -35.24
N SER A 315 -17.84 4.63 -34.04
CA SER A 315 -16.42 4.96 -33.87
C SER A 315 -15.51 3.73 -34.10
N PRO A 316 -14.23 3.92 -34.50
CA PRO A 316 -13.29 2.83 -34.66
C PRO A 316 -13.18 1.93 -33.44
N GLY A 317 -13.09 0.62 -33.62
CA GLY A 317 -13.09 -0.38 -32.54
C GLY A 317 -11.97 -0.20 -31.51
N ASP A 318 -10.84 0.35 -31.91
CA ASP A 318 -9.67 0.58 -31.04
C ASP A 318 -9.75 1.86 -30.19
N TRP A 319 -10.73 2.71 -30.46
CA TRP A 319 -10.90 3.95 -29.71
C TRP A 319 -11.45 3.66 -28.31
N PHE A 320 -11.02 4.47 -27.35
CA PHE A 320 -11.61 4.46 -26.01
C PHE A 320 -13.03 5.00 -26.05
N LEU A 321 -13.95 4.39 -25.32
CA LEU A 321 -15.34 4.85 -25.20
C LEU A 321 -15.42 6.28 -24.62
N PHE A 322 -14.50 6.62 -23.71
CA PHE A 322 -14.43 7.91 -23.03
C PHE A 322 -13.07 8.58 -23.23
N SER A 323 -12.96 9.41 -24.27
CA SER A 323 -11.80 10.23 -24.56
C SER A 323 -12.04 11.71 -24.21
N ASP A 324 -11.51 12.65 -24.98
CA ASP A 324 -11.72 14.08 -24.75
C ASP A 324 -13.23 14.43 -24.76
N GLY A 325 -13.66 15.15 -23.73
CA GLY A 325 -15.08 15.51 -23.57
C GLY A 325 -16.02 14.33 -23.31
N PHE A 326 -15.49 13.14 -23.02
CA PHE A 326 -16.19 11.85 -22.89
C PHE A 326 -16.70 11.27 -24.21
N ILE A 327 -16.35 11.87 -25.34
CA ILE A 327 -16.66 11.38 -26.69
C ILE A 327 -15.67 10.25 -27.03
N PRO A 328 -16.07 9.21 -27.78
CA PRO A 328 -15.13 8.18 -28.24
C PRO A 328 -13.93 8.76 -28.98
N GLY A 329 -12.73 8.26 -28.69
CA GLY A 329 -11.52 8.77 -29.31
C GLY A 329 -10.26 7.98 -28.97
N PRO A 330 -9.13 8.27 -29.66
CA PRO A 330 -7.89 7.53 -29.49
C PRO A 330 -7.13 7.89 -28.21
N LYS A 331 -7.46 9.00 -27.54
CA LYS A 331 -6.73 9.52 -26.41
C LYS A 331 -7.22 8.89 -25.10
N PHE A 332 -6.29 8.30 -24.34
CA PHE A 332 -6.55 7.77 -23.01
C PHE A 332 -6.70 8.89 -21.98
N HIS A 333 -7.71 8.76 -21.10
CA HIS A 333 -7.88 9.57 -19.92
C HIS A 333 -7.95 8.72 -18.64
N PRO A 334 -7.22 9.08 -17.56
CA PRO A 334 -7.29 8.35 -16.30
C PRO A 334 -8.61 8.58 -15.58
N ALA A 335 -8.95 7.70 -14.63
CA ALA A 335 -10.21 7.75 -13.87
C ALA A 335 -10.50 9.10 -13.18
N LYS A 336 -9.46 9.90 -12.93
CA LYS A 336 -9.60 11.26 -12.40
C LYS A 336 -10.45 12.15 -13.31
N HIS A 337 -10.45 11.91 -14.62
CA HIS A 337 -11.25 12.65 -15.60
C HIS A 337 -12.75 12.66 -15.25
N PHE A 338 -13.31 11.51 -14.88
CA PHE A 338 -14.70 11.41 -14.43
C PHE A 338 -14.94 12.17 -13.12
N GLY A 339 -14.04 11.99 -12.14
CA GLY A 339 -14.11 12.65 -10.84
C GLY A 339 -13.97 14.17 -10.92
N ASP A 340 -13.11 14.66 -11.81
CA ASP A 340 -12.89 16.10 -12.02
C ASP A 340 -14.14 16.75 -12.64
N PHE A 341 -14.73 16.18 -13.69
CA PHE A 341 -15.96 16.70 -14.28
C PHE A 341 -17.11 16.67 -13.26
N TRP A 342 -17.27 15.55 -12.55
CA TRP A 342 -18.26 15.43 -11.48
C TRP A 342 -18.11 16.53 -10.44
N THR A 343 -16.89 16.74 -9.93
CA THR A 343 -16.65 17.64 -8.79
C THR A 343 -16.58 19.10 -9.21
N LEU A 344 -15.86 19.39 -10.29
CA LEU A 344 -15.52 20.78 -10.67
C LEU A 344 -16.60 21.43 -11.56
N LYS A 345 -17.41 20.63 -12.25
CA LYS A 345 -18.46 21.12 -13.17
C LYS A 345 -19.84 20.83 -12.60
N MET A 346 -20.28 19.58 -12.63
CA MET A 346 -21.66 19.20 -12.32
C MET A 346 -22.04 19.45 -10.87
N LYS A 347 -21.25 18.92 -9.92
CA LYS A 347 -21.53 19.07 -8.51
C LYS A 347 -21.53 20.54 -8.05
N LYS A 348 -20.62 21.35 -8.61
CA LYS A 348 -20.59 22.78 -8.35
C LYS A 348 -21.81 23.49 -8.91
N ALA A 349 -22.26 23.12 -10.11
CA ALA A 349 -23.42 23.71 -10.75
C ALA A 349 -24.74 23.37 -10.03
N LEU A 350 -24.87 22.14 -9.51
CA LEU A 350 -26.06 21.66 -8.81
C LEU A 350 -26.01 21.86 -7.27
N GLY A 351 -24.92 22.42 -6.72
CA GLY A 351 -24.79 22.60 -5.27
C GLY A 351 -24.77 21.29 -4.46
N LEU A 352 -24.35 20.18 -5.04
CA LEU A 352 -24.47 18.86 -4.40
C LEU A 352 -23.52 18.71 -3.20
N PRO A 353 -23.94 18.01 -2.13
CA PRO A 353 -23.12 17.75 -0.94
C PRO A 353 -21.80 17.04 -1.23
N ALA A 354 -20.79 17.29 -0.38
CA ALA A 354 -19.43 16.73 -0.54
C ALA A 354 -19.39 15.20 -0.60
N GLN A 355 -20.31 14.56 0.07
CA GLN A 355 -20.41 13.09 0.15
C GLN A 355 -20.78 12.41 -1.16
N TYR A 356 -21.54 13.08 -2.07
CA TYR A 356 -21.91 12.51 -3.35
C TYR A 356 -20.71 12.57 -4.31
N LYS A 357 -20.09 11.45 -4.53
CA LYS A 357 -18.96 11.23 -5.43
C LYS A 357 -19.44 10.53 -6.70
N PHE A 358 -18.69 10.62 -7.78
CA PHE A 358 -19.03 9.86 -8.99
C PHE A 358 -19.25 8.37 -8.69
N TYR A 359 -18.38 7.77 -7.86
CA TYR A 359 -18.53 6.38 -7.41
C TYR A 359 -19.83 6.09 -6.62
N SER A 360 -20.48 7.11 -6.06
CA SER A 360 -21.76 6.93 -5.36
C SER A 360 -22.88 6.46 -6.29
N LEU A 361 -22.75 6.70 -7.61
CA LEU A 361 -23.68 6.15 -8.62
C LEU A 361 -23.71 4.62 -8.57
N LYS A 362 -22.54 3.98 -8.48
CA LYS A 362 -22.46 2.52 -8.33
C LYS A 362 -23.12 2.03 -7.03
N ASP A 363 -22.86 2.70 -5.92
CA ASP A 363 -23.46 2.33 -4.63
C ASP A 363 -24.98 2.49 -4.69
N THR A 364 -25.48 3.56 -5.33
CA THR A 364 -26.91 3.81 -5.56
C THR A 364 -27.53 2.74 -6.45
N GLY A 365 -26.91 2.46 -7.61
CA GLY A 365 -27.44 1.49 -8.58
C GLY A 365 -27.54 0.07 -8.02
N ILE A 366 -26.53 -0.37 -7.26
CA ILE A 366 -26.58 -1.69 -6.59
C ILE A 366 -27.71 -1.73 -5.57
N THR A 367 -27.85 -0.67 -4.75
CA THR A 367 -28.94 -0.57 -3.75
C THR A 367 -30.30 -0.60 -4.41
N ASP A 368 -30.50 0.15 -5.49
CA ASP A 368 -31.79 0.21 -6.21
C ASP A 368 -32.11 -1.12 -6.90
N LEU A 369 -31.10 -1.81 -7.45
CA LEU A 369 -31.29 -3.13 -8.06
C LEU A 369 -31.70 -4.19 -7.01
N ILE A 370 -31.12 -4.13 -5.80
CA ILE A 370 -31.54 -4.99 -4.67
C ILE A 370 -32.97 -4.66 -4.23
N ARG A 371 -33.30 -3.37 -4.12
CA ARG A 371 -34.65 -2.92 -3.75
C ARG A 371 -35.74 -3.31 -4.78
N SER A 372 -35.34 -3.51 -6.02
CA SER A 372 -36.23 -4.02 -7.07
C SER A 372 -36.42 -5.54 -7.04
N ASN A 373 -36.02 -6.21 -5.95
CA ASN A 373 -36.10 -7.67 -5.77
C ASN A 373 -35.33 -8.49 -6.81
N THR A 374 -34.28 -7.92 -7.39
CA THR A 374 -33.36 -8.69 -8.26
C THR A 374 -32.57 -9.68 -7.40
N ASP A 375 -32.43 -10.89 -7.93
CA ASP A 375 -31.65 -11.94 -7.25
C ASP A 375 -30.24 -11.50 -6.87
N LEU A 376 -29.86 -11.75 -5.60
CA LEU A 376 -28.58 -11.30 -5.04
C LEU A 376 -27.35 -11.90 -5.73
N LEU A 377 -27.48 -13.11 -6.32
CA LEU A 377 -26.38 -13.72 -7.08
C LEU A 377 -26.17 -12.96 -8.38
N SER A 378 -27.26 -12.61 -9.09
CA SER A 378 -27.20 -11.77 -10.28
C SER A 378 -26.61 -10.40 -10.00
N VAL A 379 -26.98 -9.76 -8.89
CA VAL A 379 -26.41 -8.47 -8.46
C VAL A 379 -24.93 -8.62 -8.12
N ARG A 380 -24.53 -9.68 -7.42
CA ARG A 380 -23.13 -10.00 -7.12
C ARG A 380 -22.30 -10.12 -8.40
N ASP A 381 -22.80 -10.87 -9.36
CA ASP A 381 -22.08 -11.16 -10.60
C ASP A 381 -22.00 -9.91 -11.48
N GLN A 382 -23.06 -9.14 -11.62
CA GLN A 382 -23.06 -7.85 -12.32
C GLN A 382 -22.08 -6.86 -11.66
N ALA A 383 -22.08 -6.78 -10.31
CA ALA A 383 -21.15 -5.91 -9.58
C ALA A 383 -19.71 -6.45 -9.52
N ARG A 384 -19.52 -7.72 -9.93
CA ARG A 384 -18.25 -8.45 -9.89
C ARG A 384 -17.64 -8.45 -8.48
N HIS A 385 -18.49 -8.74 -7.50
CA HIS A 385 -18.09 -8.93 -6.12
C HIS A 385 -17.52 -10.35 -5.93
N HIS A 386 -16.45 -10.48 -5.16
CA HIS A 386 -15.80 -11.77 -4.90
C HIS A 386 -16.57 -12.64 -3.90
N SER A 387 -17.50 -12.07 -3.15
CA SER A 387 -18.35 -12.77 -2.17
C SER A 387 -19.71 -12.08 -2.03
N LEU A 388 -20.71 -12.85 -1.59
CA LEU A 388 -22.03 -12.32 -1.23
C LEU A 388 -21.98 -11.31 -0.10
N GLN A 389 -21.09 -11.49 0.87
CA GLN A 389 -20.88 -10.51 1.96
C GLN A 389 -20.59 -9.09 1.47
N MET A 390 -19.96 -8.95 0.29
CA MET A 390 -19.73 -7.64 -0.32
C MET A 390 -21.02 -7.05 -0.90
N THR A 391 -21.94 -7.88 -1.37
CA THR A 391 -23.26 -7.46 -1.89
C THR A 391 -24.22 -7.17 -0.74
N ASP A 392 -24.17 -7.96 0.32
CA ASP A 392 -24.96 -7.78 1.54
C ASP A 392 -24.78 -6.40 2.20
N LEU A 393 -23.61 -5.78 2.02
CA LEU A 393 -23.38 -4.39 2.48
C LEU A 393 -24.33 -3.35 1.84
N TYR A 394 -25.04 -3.71 0.79
CA TYR A 394 -26.02 -2.85 0.09
C TYR A 394 -27.46 -3.23 0.41
N THR A 395 -27.68 -4.34 1.13
CA THR A 395 -29.01 -4.78 1.53
C THR A 395 -29.50 -3.85 2.65
N PRO A 396 -30.64 -3.18 2.47
CA PRO A 396 -31.21 -2.37 3.54
C PRO A 396 -31.58 -3.25 4.72
N LEU A 397 -31.09 -2.92 5.91
CA LEU A 397 -31.53 -3.57 7.16
C LEU A 397 -32.88 -2.98 7.58
N GLU A 398 -33.93 -3.31 6.85
CA GLU A 398 -35.31 -2.98 7.20
C GLU A 398 -35.83 -4.00 8.24
N SER A 399 -35.25 -3.98 9.43
CA SER A 399 -35.60 -4.91 10.51
C SER A 399 -36.92 -4.61 11.22
N ARG A 400 -37.66 -3.60 10.77
CA ARG A 400 -38.89 -3.14 11.46
C ARG A 400 -40.18 -3.42 10.71
N VAL A 401 -40.11 -3.90 9.48
CA VAL A 401 -41.29 -4.24 8.64
C VAL A 401 -41.19 -5.69 8.22
N ALA A 402 -42.29 -6.42 8.26
CA ALA A 402 -42.34 -7.79 7.79
C ALA A 402 -41.97 -7.84 6.29
N ASN A 403 -41.13 -8.80 5.90
CA ASN A 403 -40.77 -9.03 4.51
C ASN A 403 -42.01 -9.63 3.78
N GLU A 404 -42.57 -8.86 2.87
CA GLU A 404 -43.77 -9.24 2.13
C GLU A 404 -43.61 -10.57 1.35
N SER A 405 -42.43 -10.81 0.78
CA SER A 405 -42.11 -12.05 0.07
C SER A 405 -42.13 -13.28 1.01
N ILE A 406 -41.68 -13.11 2.24
CA ILE A 406 -41.71 -14.18 3.25
C ILE A 406 -43.14 -14.34 3.79
N ARG A 407 -43.84 -13.24 4.00
CA ARG A 407 -45.20 -13.22 4.53
C ARG A 407 -46.20 -13.93 3.61
N HIS A 408 -46.02 -13.83 2.30
CA HIS A 408 -46.89 -14.43 1.28
C HIS A 408 -46.26 -15.66 0.62
N HIS A 409 -45.18 -16.21 1.23
CA HIS A 409 -44.60 -17.44 0.72
C HIS A 409 -45.47 -18.64 1.13
N GLU A 410 -46.19 -19.19 0.16
CA GLU A 410 -46.90 -20.45 0.28
C GLU A 410 -46.08 -21.55 -0.34
N SER A 411 -45.77 -22.59 0.42
CA SER A 411 -45.13 -23.80 -0.08
C SER A 411 -46.04 -25.01 0.16
N TYR A 412 -45.55 -26.20 -0.17
CA TYR A 412 -46.33 -27.43 -0.14
C TYR A 412 -46.66 -27.99 1.28
N PHE A 413 -46.52 -27.16 2.32
CA PHE A 413 -46.96 -27.50 3.68
C PHE A 413 -48.24 -26.76 4.05
#